data_4eac37dfbd8654367f6f32c6b303e4db
#
_entry.id   4eac37dfbd8654367f6f32c6b303e4db
#
_cell.length_a   1.000
_cell.length_b   1.000
_cell.length_c   1.000
_cell.angle_alpha   90.00
_cell.angle_beta   90.00
_cell.angle_gamma   90.00
#
_symmetry.space_group_name_H-M   'P 1'
#
loop_
_entity.id
_entity.type
_entity.pdbx_description
1 polymer ?
#
loop_
_entity_poly.entity_id
_entity_poly.type
_entity_poly.pdbx_seq_one_letter_code
_entity_poly.pdbx_strand_id
1 'polypeptide(L)'
;MSSARDYDRFLAMLLGEGQTGGVRVMKAETARLAMSNLLADSVDRKGTFIDGQGFGAGGRVSLPSSPGGEGIFGWAGAAGTIGFVHRGLGYRAAGYTQIMPPDAVSFQGKFGETFFSDVAR
;
A
#
# COMPACT_ATOMS: atom_id res chain seq x y z
N MET A 1 5.52 -7.09 16.70
CA MET A 1 6.48 -6.12 16.14
C MET A 1 7.23 -6.80 15.00
N SER A 2 7.60 -6.06 13.94
CA SER A 2 8.39 -6.55 12.81
C SER A 2 9.62 -5.68 12.62
N SER A 3 10.66 -6.18 11.96
CA SER A 3 11.79 -5.36 11.53
C SER A 3 11.51 -4.73 10.16
N ALA A 4 12.20 -3.63 9.83
CA ALA A 4 12.12 -3.02 8.51
C ALA A 4 12.48 -4.02 7.40
N ARG A 5 13.47 -4.88 7.64
CA ARG A 5 13.91 -5.92 6.72
C ARG A 5 12.83 -6.98 6.47
N ASP A 6 12.15 -7.43 7.53
CA ASP A 6 11.10 -8.45 7.39
C ASP A 6 9.86 -7.88 6.73
N TYR A 7 9.53 -6.62 7.04
CA TYR A 7 8.43 -5.94 6.37
C TYR A 7 8.74 -5.69 4.89
N ASP A 8 9.98 -5.34 4.51
CA ASP A 8 10.38 -5.26 3.11
C ASP A 8 10.23 -6.60 2.36
N ARG A 9 10.55 -7.73 3.03
CA ARG A 9 10.31 -9.06 2.46
C ARG A 9 8.83 -9.34 2.24
N PHE A 10 7.98 -8.89 3.16
CA PHE A 10 6.52 -8.99 3.01
C PHE A 10 6.05 -8.17 1.80
N LEU A 11 6.50 -6.92 1.65
CA LEU A 11 6.20 -6.10 0.47
C LEU A 11 6.75 -6.73 -0.82
N ALA A 12 7.94 -7.33 -0.78
CA ALA A 12 8.51 -8.07 -1.91
C ALA A 12 7.62 -9.26 -2.31
N MET A 13 7.09 -9.98 -1.33
CA MET A 13 6.18 -11.10 -1.57
C MET A 13 4.86 -10.61 -2.20
N LEU A 14 4.30 -9.51 -1.75
CA LEU A 14 3.12 -8.91 -2.36
C LEU A 14 3.39 -8.49 -3.81
N LEU A 15 4.49 -7.77 -4.05
CA LEU A 15 4.90 -7.33 -5.40
C LEU A 15 5.19 -8.51 -6.33
N GLY A 16 5.76 -9.59 -5.79
CA GLY A 16 6.00 -10.85 -6.49
C GLY A 16 4.77 -11.76 -6.58
N GLU A 17 3.58 -11.21 -6.34
CA GLU A 17 2.30 -11.94 -6.42
C GLU A 17 2.32 -13.26 -5.62
N GLY A 18 2.71 -13.16 -4.36
CA GLY A 18 2.74 -14.29 -3.43
C GLY A 18 4.06 -15.07 -3.41
N GLN A 19 5.11 -14.55 -4.06
CA GLN A 19 6.44 -15.16 -4.09
C GLN A 19 7.53 -14.17 -3.75
N THR A 20 8.55 -14.59 -2.99
CA THR A 20 9.76 -13.82 -2.72
C THR A 20 10.93 -14.74 -2.45
N GLY A 21 12.15 -14.38 -2.91
CA GLY A 21 13.37 -15.15 -2.67
C GLY A 21 13.29 -16.61 -3.15
N GLY A 22 12.54 -16.89 -4.21
CA GLY A 22 12.33 -18.26 -4.71
C GLY A 22 11.30 -19.09 -3.93
N VAL A 23 10.72 -18.53 -2.87
CA VAL A 23 9.71 -19.21 -2.04
C VAL A 23 8.32 -18.66 -2.36
N ARG A 24 7.37 -19.56 -2.65
CA ARG A 24 5.96 -19.23 -2.80
C ARG A 24 5.25 -19.34 -1.45
N VAL A 25 4.69 -18.21 -1.00
CA VAL A 25 3.94 -18.07 0.25
C VAL A 25 2.44 -18.27 0.03
N MET A 26 1.92 -17.75 -1.11
CA MET A 26 0.52 -17.91 -1.49
C MET A 26 0.39 -18.00 -3.02
N LYS A 27 -0.75 -18.45 -3.51
CA LYS A 27 -1.05 -18.48 -4.94
C LYS A 27 -1.07 -17.07 -5.51
N ALA A 28 -0.62 -16.89 -6.76
CA ALA A 28 -0.60 -15.60 -7.43
C ALA A 28 -2.01 -14.96 -7.51
N GLU A 29 -3.02 -15.76 -7.84
CA GLU A 29 -4.43 -15.33 -7.86
C GLU A 29 -4.91 -14.83 -6.50
N THR A 30 -4.52 -15.51 -5.42
CA THR A 30 -4.84 -15.08 -4.05
C THR A 30 -4.18 -13.74 -3.71
N ALA A 31 -2.92 -13.57 -4.07
CA ALA A 31 -2.21 -12.32 -3.86
C ALA A 31 -2.83 -11.16 -4.67
N ARG A 32 -3.16 -11.40 -5.94
CA ARG A 32 -3.85 -10.41 -6.78
C ARG A 32 -5.22 -10.04 -6.22
N LEU A 33 -6.01 -11.02 -5.80
CA LEU A 33 -7.31 -10.79 -5.18
C LEU A 33 -7.18 -9.99 -3.88
N ALA A 34 -6.23 -10.35 -3.02
CA ALA A 34 -5.98 -9.64 -1.76
C ALA A 34 -5.63 -8.15 -1.97
N MET A 35 -4.94 -7.83 -3.06
CA MET A 35 -4.55 -6.47 -3.44
C MET A 35 -5.54 -5.79 -4.39
N SER A 36 -6.72 -6.35 -4.62
CA SER A 36 -7.80 -5.74 -5.41
C SER A 36 -8.83 -5.07 -4.49
N ASN A 37 -9.68 -4.22 -5.08
CA ASN A 37 -10.80 -3.66 -4.33
C ASN A 37 -11.85 -4.75 -4.06
N LEU A 38 -12.03 -5.07 -2.78
CA LEU A 38 -13.00 -6.07 -2.31
C LEU A 38 -14.33 -5.44 -1.82
N LEU A 39 -14.40 -4.11 -1.82
CA LEU A 39 -15.63 -3.43 -1.41
C LEU A 39 -16.68 -3.52 -2.49
N ALA A 40 -17.92 -3.77 -2.08
CA ALA A 40 -19.08 -3.66 -2.97
C ALA A 40 -19.28 -2.20 -3.42
N ASP A 41 -19.82 -2.01 -4.62
CA ASP A 41 -20.09 -0.66 -5.16
C ASP A 41 -21.10 0.13 -4.30
N SER A 42 -21.95 -0.56 -3.54
CA SER A 42 -22.91 0.03 -2.62
C SER A 42 -22.31 0.64 -1.34
N VAL A 43 -21.01 0.39 -1.08
CA VAL A 43 -20.36 0.94 0.12
C VAL A 43 -20.05 2.42 -0.10
N ASP A 44 -20.70 3.28 0.70
CA ASP A 44 -20.38 4.71 0.72
C ASP A 44 -19.04 4.93 1.44
N ARG A 45 -18.08 5.47 0.70
CA ARG A 45 -16.71 5.75 1.19
C ARG A 45 -16.49 7.23 1.46
N LYS A 46 -17.44 8.09 1.06
CA LYS A 46 -17.30 9.55 1.16
C LYS A 46 -17.12 10.00 2.60
N GLY A 47 -16.10 10.83 2.84
CA GLY A 47 -15.75 11.33 4.17
C GLY A 47 -15.14 10.30 5.12
N THR A 48 -14.87 9.08 4.66
CA THR A 48 -14.18 8.05 5.45
C THR A 48 -12.67 8.07 5.21
N PHE A 49 -11.92 7.27 5.97
CA PHE A 49 -10.46 7.11 5.80
C PHE A 49 -10.06 6.44 4.47
N ILE A 50 -11.02 5.95 3.68
CA ILE A 50 -10.82 5.38 2.35
C ILE A 50 -11.53 6.17 1.25
N ASP A 51 -11.87 7.44 1.50
CA ASP A 51 -12.51 8.29 0.50
C ASP A 51 -11.66 8.35 -0.78
N GLY A 52 -12.30 8.15 -1.93
CA GLY A 52 -11.61 8.10 -3.23
C GLY A 52 -10.73 6.87 -3.48
N GLN A 53 -10.77 5.87 -2.59
CA GLN A 53 -9.97 4.64 -2.67
C GLN A 53 -10.83 3.38 -2.54
N GLY A 54 -10.25 2.24 -2.91
CA GLY A 54 -10.76 0.92 -2.59
C GLY A 54 -10.11 0.36 -1.33
N PHE A 55 -10.54 -0.84 -0.93
CA PHE A 55 -9.97 -1.57 0.18
C PHE A 55 -9.86 -3.06 -0.17
N GLY A 56 -8.68 -3.60 0.00
CA GLY A 56 -8.37 -5.01 -0.20
C GLY A 56 -8.25 -5.77 1.12
N ALA A 57 -7.52 -6.86 1.12
CA ALA A 57 -7.30 -7.66 2.32
C ALA A 57 -6.27 -6.97 3.24
N GLY A 58 -6.74 -6.06 4.09
CA GLY A 58 -5.92 -5.38 5.10
C GLY A 58 -5.16 -4.14 4.61
N GLY A 59 -5.54 -3.56 3.47
CA GLY A 59 -4.90 -2.35 2.97
C GLY A 59 -5.76 -1.57 1.99
N ARG A 60 -5.42 -0.30 1.80
CA ARG A 60 -6.02 0.56 0.77
C ARG A 60 -5.57 0.10 -0.61
N VAL A 61 -6.46 0.26 -1.56
CA VAL A 61 -6.23 0.01 -2.98
C VAL A 61 -6.47 1.30 -3.75
N SER A 62 -5.52 1.73 -4.57
CA SER A 62 -5.74 2.85 -5.46
C SER A 62 -6.69 2.46 -6.59
N LEU A 63 -7.59 3.38 -6.92
CA LEU A 63 -8.51 3.29 -8.05
C LEU A 63 -7.94 4.07 -9.23
N PRO A 64 -8.46 3.91 -10.45
CA PRO A 64 -7.99 4.68 -11.62
C PRO A 64 -7.98 6.19 -11.43
N SER A 65 -8.89 6.72 -10.60
CA SER A 65 -8.99 8.14 -10.25
C SER A 65 -8.08 8.58 -9.10
N SER A 66 -7.37 7.65 -8.45
CA SER A 66 -6.52 7.98 -7.30
C SER A 66 -5.22 8.68 -7.73
N PRO A 67 -4.66 9.59 -6.90
CA PRO A 67 -3.30 10.09 -7.10
C PRO A 67 -2.30 8.94 -7.20
N GLY A 68 -1.40 8.98 -8.19
CA GLY A 68 -0.47 7.90 -8.50
C GLY A 68 -1.05 6.78 -9.37
N GLY A 69 -2.33 6.88 -9.76
CA GLY A 69 -2.99 5.91 -10.64
C GLY A 69 -3.38 4.59 -9.94
N GLU A 70 -3.80 3.64 -10.75
CA GLU A 70 -4.19 2.31 -10.31
C GLU A 70 -2.98 1.41 -10.00
N GLY A 71 -3.15 0.45 -9.08
CA GLY A 71 -2.15 -0.59 -8.80
C GLY A 71 -1.38 -0.44 -7.50
N ILE A 72 -1.66 0.60 -6.72
CA ILE A 72 -1.08 0.77 -5.39
C ILE A 72 -1.90 -0.02 -4.37
N PHE A 73 -1.21 -0.78 -3.54
CA PHE A 73 -1.77 -1.46 -2.37
C PHE A 73 -0.88 -1.22 -1.16
N GLY A 74 -1.44 -0.81 -0.04
CA GLY A 74 -0.67 -0.54 1.16
C GLY A 74 -1.47 0.00 2.33
N TRP A 75 -0.78 0.30 3.42
CA TRP A 75 -1.39 0.86 4.62
C TRP A 75 -0.45 1.84 5.33
N ALA A 76 -1.05 2.71 6.14
CA ALA A 76 -0.38 3.67 6.99
C ALA A 76 -0.65 3.35 8.46
N GLY A 77 0.36 3.38 9.29
CA GLY A 77 0.28 3.04 10.71
C GLY A 77 0.14 4.25 11.63
N ALA A 78 -0.46 4.05 12.81
CA ALA A 78 -0.70 5.11 13.79
C ALA A 78 0.58 5.77 14.33
N ALA A 79 1.74 5.10 14.27
CA ALA A 79 3.03 5.66 14.66
C ALA A 79 3.76 6.38 13.50
N GLY A 80 3.03 6.82 12.48
CA GLY A 80 3.58 7.54 11.33
C GLY A 80 4.26 6.65 10.29
N THR A 81 4.16 5.33 10.42
CA THR A 81 4.71 4.38 9.44
C THR A 81 3.82 4.29 8.19
N ILE A 82 4.43 3.98 7.05
CA ILE A 82 3.71 3.72 5.81
C ILE A 82 4.43 2.62 5.02
N GLY A 83 3.67 1.77 4.33
CA GLY A 83 4.25 0.79 3.41
C GLY A 83 3.28 0.46 2.30
N PHE A 84 3.79 0.34 1.08
CA PHE A 84 2.99 0.04 -0.10
C PHE A 84 3.79 -0.65 -1.21
N VAL A 85 3.05 -1.27 -2.11
CA VAL A 85 3.54 -1.77 -3.39
C VAL A 85 2.79 -1.08 -4.52
N HIS A 86 3.44 -0.88 -5.67
CA HIS A 86 2.81 -0.47 -6.91
C HIS A 86 3.01 -1.55 -7.97
N ARG A 87 1.98 -2.33 -8.22
CA ARG A 87 2.06 -3.52 -9.10
C ARG A 87 2.34 -3.14 -10.56
N GLY A 88 1.74 -2.05 -11.04
CA GLY A 88 1.90 -1.61 -12.43
C GLY A 88 3.31 -1.10 -12.74
N LEU A 89 3.95 -0.44 -11.78
CA LEU A 89 5.29 0.14 -11.93
C LEU A 89 6.41 -0.73 -11.33
N GLY A 90 6.06 -1.83 -10.66
CA GLY A 90 7.02 -2.82 -10.20
C GLY A 90 7.89 -2.41 -9.01
N TYR A 91 7.41 -1.52 -8.14
CA TYR A 91 8.18 -1.11 -6.96
C TYR A 91 7.41 -1.24 -5.64
N ARG A 92 8.15 -1.22 -4.56
CA ARG A 92 7.67 -1.17 -3.20
C ARG A 92 8.44 -0.14 -2.39
N ALA A 93 7.79 0.44 -1.40
CA ALA A 93 8.42 1.40 -0.51
C ALA A 93 7.83 1.30 0.90
N ALA A 94 8.64 1.62 1.90
CA ALA A 94 8.19 1.75 3.28
C ALA A 94 8.94 2.87 3.99
N GLY A 95 8.20 3.65 4.78
CA GLY A 95 8.73 4.70 5.63
C GLY A 95 8.44 4.40 7.10
N TYR A 96 9.40 4.65 7.97
CA TYR A 96 9.31 4.31 9.39
C TYR A 96 9.56 5.55 10.25
N THR A 97 8.58 5.87 11.08
CA THR A 97 8.70 6.90 12.12
C THR A 97 8.17 6.36 13.45
N GLN A 98 8.34 7.12 14.50
CA GLN A 98 7.77 6.87 15.83
C GLN A 98 7.05 8.13 16.33
N ILE A 99 6.22 8.72 15.45
CA ILE A 99 5.52 9.98 15.70
C ILE A 99 4.02 9.70 15.84
N MET A 100 3.47 10.13 16.99
CA MET A 100 2.04 10.06 17.27
C MET A 100 1.55 11.42 17.77
N PRO A 101 0.48 11.96 17.21
CA PRO A 101 -0.33 11.41 16.11
C PRO A 101 0.43 11.42 14.77
N PRO A 102 0.08 10.54 13.82
CA PRO A 102 0.85 10.35 12.58
C PRO A 102 0.86 11.56 11.64
N ASP A 103 -0.10 12.46 11.79
CA ASP A 103 -0.27 13.68 11.01
C ASP A 103 0.53 14.88 11.54
N ALA A 104 1.14 14.77 12.74
CA ALA A 104 1.88 15.84 13.36
C ALA A 104 2.98 16.46 12.47
N VAL A 105 3.57 15.65 11.59
CA VAL A 105 4.62 16.10 10.64
C VAL A 105 4.26 15.85 9.18
N SER A 106 3.05 15.43 8.88
CA SER A 106 2.55 15.10 7.52
C SER A 106 3.46 14.13 6.74
N PHE A 107 4.23 13.30 7.45
CA PHE A 107 5.23 12.42 6.84
C PHE A 107 4.60 11.43 5.85
N GLN A 108 3.50 10.78 6.25
CA GLN A 108 2.86 9.75 5.42
C GLN A 108 2.37 10.29 4.07
N GLY A 109 1.74 11.46 4.06
CA GLY A 109 1.28 12.13 2.84
C GLY A 109 2.47 12.53 1.96
N LYS A 110 3.41 13.28 2.52
CA LYS A 110 4.59 13.76 1.79
C LYS A 110 5.46 12.63 1.24
N PHE A 111 5.62 11.53 1.99
CA PHE A 111 6.38 10.38 1.54
C PHE A 111 5.79 9.78 0.25
N GLY A 112 4.47 9.56 0.22
CA GLY A 112 3.79 9.08 -0.97
C GLY A 112 3.90 10.04 -2.14
N GLU A 113 3.58 11.33 -1.92
CA GLU A 113 3.63 12.37 -2.96
C GLU A 113 5.03 12.50 -3.58
N THR A 114 6.07 12.62 -2.75
CA THR A 114 7.46 12.73 -3.21
C THR A 114 7.88 11.50 -4.00
N PHE A 115 7.60 10.31 -3.46
CA PHE A 115 7.96 9.06 -4.11
C PHE A 115 7.32 8.92 -5.48
N PHE A 116 6.01 9.20 -5.60
CA PHE A 116 5.29 9.11 -6.88
C PHE A 116 5.74 10.18 -7.87
N SER A 117 6.07 11.39 -7.42
CA SER A 117 6.55 12.45 -8.31
C SER A 117 7.91 12.11 -8.95
N ASP A 118 8.76 11.38 -8.24
CA ASP A 118 10.08 10.99 -8.73
C ASP A 118 10.03 9.77 -9.66
N VAL A 119 9.14 8.82 -9.40
CA VAL A 119 9.04 7.59 -10.20
C VAL A 119 8.19 7.78 -11.47
N ALA A 120 7.30 8.78 -11.50
CA ALA A 120 6.49 9.12 -12.68
C ALA A 120 7.27 9.92 -13.76
N ARG A 121 8.55 10.21 -13.52
CA ARG A 121 9.45 10.86 -14.49
C ARG A 121 10.21 9.80 -15.29
#